data_63dfd341096d24b876aba884109caa93
#
_entry.id   63dfd341096d24b876aba884109caa93
#
_cell.length_a   1.000
_cell.length_b   1.000
_cell.length_c   1.000
_cell.angle_alpha   90.00
_cell.angle_beta   90.00
_cell.angle_gamma   90.00
#
_symmetry.space_group_name_H-M   'P 1'
#
loop_
_entity.id
_entity.type
_entity.pdbx_description
1 polymer ?
#
loop_
_entity_poly.entity_id
_entity_poly.type
_entity_poly.pdbx_seq_one_letter_code
_entity_poly.pdbx_strand_id
1 'polypeptide(L)'
;DIVVLVVAADDGIKPQTIEAINHSKAAKVPIIVAINKCDLPSKNISKIKNELMQYELIAEDLSGDTLFVEVSATKKTNLEKLKECILLQSEILDLKASSTGTAQGVVIESKIDKGKGPVSTVLITSGLLKKADYFVCGNTFGKIRAMISYEGKNIDEALPSMPVEILGMNSSAFAGAEFLVTENEDKAKELAEFNKSGSSSLKKVATKDTTTLFENKDNKEELNIIIKSDVQGSSEALKTAINKIEHPEVKANIILADIGM
;
A
#
# COMPACT_ATOMS: atom_id res chain seq x y z
N ASP A 1 -0.21 6.06 10.08
CA ASP A 1 -0.11 6.63 11.43
C ASP A 1 0.06 5.55 12.50
N ILE A 2 -0.72 4.45 12.44
CA ILE A 2 -0.64 3.31 13.36
C ILE A 2 -0.70 2.02 12.56
N VAL A 3 0.11 1.03 12.93
CA VAL A 3 0.07 -0.31 12.33
C VAL A 3 -0.48 -1.31 13.33
N VAL A 4 -1.48 -2.08 12.91
CA VAL A 4 -1.96 -3.24 13.66
C VAL A 4 -1.38 -4.50 13.02
N LEU A 5 -0.37 -5.09 13.66
CA LEU A 5 0.30 -6.30 13.21
C LEU A 5 -0.48 -7.52 13.71
N VAL A 6 -1.11 -8.24 12.79
CA VAL A 6 -1.88 -9.43 13.13
C VAL A 6 -1.01 -10.69 13.02
N VAL A 7 -0.86 -11.42 14.13
CA VAL A 7 -0.09 -12.66 14.21
C VAL A 7 -1.00 -13.79 14.68
N ALA A 8 -0.98 -14.94 14.01
CA ALA A 8 -1.78 -16.08 14.42
C ALA A 8 -1.11 -16.84 15.58
N ALA A 9 -1.87 -17.14 16.63
CA ALA A 9 -1.39 -17.78 17.85
C ALA A 9 -0.86 -19.21 17.66
N ASP A 10 -1.28 -19.87 16.58
CA ASP A 10 -0.92 -21.25 16.21
C ASP A 10 0.27 -21.30 15.23
N ASP A 11 0.44 -20.27 14.39
CA ASP A 11 1.43 -20.25 13.30
C ASP A 11 2.76 -19.59 13.68
N GLY A 12 2.76 -18.63 14.62
CA GLY A 12 3.93 -17.82 14.98
C GLY A 12 4.32 -16.79 13.90
N ILE A 13 5.57 -16.35 13.91
CA ILE A 13 6.08 -15.34 13.00
C ILE A 13 6.44 -15.98 11.66
N LYS A 14 5.85 -15.45 10.58
CA LYS A 14 6.12 -15.86 9.20
C LYS A 14 6.97 -14.79 8.48
N PRO A 15 7.61 -15.11 7.35
CA PRO A 15 8.41 -14.13 6.58
C PRO A 15 7.66 -12.84 6.26
N GLN A 16 6.36 -12.93 5.93
CA GLN A 16 5.51 -11.77 5.69
C GLN A 16 5.32 -10.90 6.94
N THR A 17 5.27 -11.52 8.13
CA THR A 17 5.20 -10.78 9.40
C THR A 17 6.47 -9.98 9.63
N ILE A 18 7.63 -10.58 9.34
CA ILE A 18 8.94 -9.90 9.45
C ILE A 18 9.02 -8.73 8.47
N GLU A 19 8.56 -8.92 7.24
CA GLU A 19 8.51 -7.86 6.23
C GLU A 19 7.62 -6.70 6.71
N ALA A 20 6.43 -6.99 7.25
CA ALA A 20 5.53 -5.97 7.80
C ALA A 20 6.15 -5.20 8.97
N ILE A 21 6.88 -5.87 9.87
CA ILE A 21 7.63 -5.22 10.97
C ILE A 21 8.69 -4.28 10.41
N ASN A 22 9.47 -4.73 9.42
CA ASN A 22 10.53 -3.93 8.83
C ASN A 22 9.98 -2.68 8.11
N HIS A 23 8.88 -2.82 7.37
CA HIS A 23 8.21 -1.69 6.74
C HIS A 23 7.65 -0.69 7.76
N SER A 24 7.04 -1.17 8.83
CA SER A 24 6.50 -0.32 9.90
C SER A 24 7.61 0.45 10.63
N LYS A 25 8.73 -0.20 10.91
CA LYS A 25 9.91 0.44 11.50
C LYS A 25 10.55 1.46 10.57
N ALA A 26 10.67 1.14 9.29
CA ALA A 26 11.18 2.07 8.28
C ALA A 26 10.29 3.33 8.15
N ALA A 27 8.98 3.15 8.27
CA ALA A 27 8.00 4.25 8.29
C ALA A 27 7.95 4.98 9.64
N LYS A 28 8.62 4.48 10.69
CA LYS A 28 8.63 5.03 12.06
C LYS A 28 7.22 5.20 12.65
N VAL A 29 6.33 4.28 12.37
CA VAL A 29 4.97 4.26 12.91
C VAL A 29 4.86 3.27 14.07
N PRO A 30 4.09 3.58 15.13
CA PRO A 30 3.89 2.67 16.24
C PRO A 30 3.14 1.42 15.79
N ILE A 31 3.49 0.30 16.41
CA ILE A 31 2.94 -1.02 16.11
C ILE A 31 2.12 -1.50 17.30
N ILE A 32 0.88 -1.91 17.05
CA ILE A 32 0.04 -2.65 17.99
C ILE A 32 0.02 -4.10 17.52
N VAL A 33 0.34 -5.05 18.38
CA VAL A 33 0.34 -6.47 18.04
C VAL A 33 -0.99 -7.11 18.45
N ALA A 34 -1.73 -7.60 17.46
CA ALA A 34 -2.95 -8.37 17.69
C ALA A 34 -2.66 -9.86 17.48
N ILE A 35 -2.58 -10.63 18.58
CA ILE A 35 -2.40 -12.08 18.52
C ILE A 35 -3.78 -12.69 18.28
N ASN A 36 -4.03 -13.15 17.06
CA ASN A 36 -5.32 -13.72 16.65
C ASN A 36 -5.36 -15.24 16.84
N LYS A 37 -6.55 -15.82 16.75
CA LYS A 37 -6.84 -17.24 16.95
C LYS A 37 -6.58 -17.72 18.39
N CYS A 38 -6.71 -16.84 19.38
CA CYS A 38 -6.51 -17.20 20.79
C CYS A 38 -7.55 -18.19 21.35
N ASP A 39 -8.55 -18.53 20.58
CA ASP A 39 -9.54 -19.56 20.89
C ASP A 39 -9.08 -21.00 20.63
N LEU A 40 -7.99 -21.19 19.89
CA LEU A 40 -7.46 -22.50 19.57
C LEU A 40 -6.68 -23.10 20.74
N PRO A 41 -6.76 -24.44 20.95
CA PRO A 41 -6.00 -25.13 21.99
C PRO A 41 -4.47 -25.14 21.72
N SER A 42 -4.08 -25.01 20.45
CA SER A 42 -2.68 -25.00 20.01
C SER A 42 -1.98 -23.65 20.18
N LYS A 43 -2.65 -22.64 20.76
CA LYS A 43 -2.08 -21.31 20.98
C LYS A 43 -0.80 -21.34 21.83
N ASN A 44 0.20 -20.59 21.39
CA ASN A 44 1.43 -20.39 22.16
C ASN A 44 1.83 -18.92 22.19
N ILE A 45 1.15 -18.15 23.04
CA ILE A 45 1.31 -16.71 23.16
C ILE A 45 2.72 -16.34 23.65
N SER A 46 3.24 -17.08 24.65
CA SER A 46 4.57 -16.81 25.20
C SER A 46 5.68 -16.98 24.15
N LYS A 47 5.55 -17.98 23.28
CA LYS A 47 6.49 -18.19 22.17
C LYS A 47 6.48 -16.99 21.22
N ILE A 48 5.30 -16.50 20.84
CA ILE A 48 5.15 -15.36 19.93
C ILE A 48 5.76 -14.10 20.54
N LYS A 49 5.47 -13.81 21.81
CA LYS A 49 6.08 -12.67 22.53
C LYS A 49 7.60 -12.75 22.52
N ASN A 50 8.17 -13.92 22.79
CA ASN A 50 9.63 -14.12 22.78
C ASN A 50 10.22 -13.98 21.36
N GLU A 51 9.54 -14.46 20.33
CA GLU A 51 9.98 -14.29 18.94
C GLU A 51 9.92 -12.81 18.52
N LEU A 52 8.85 -12.07 18.87
CA LEU A 52 8.72 -10.65 18.58
C LEU A 52 9.74 -9.78 19.29
N MET A 53 10.19 -10.19 20.48
CA MET A 53 11.26 -9.52 21.23
C MET A 53 12.57 -9.44 20.42
N GLN A 54 12.86 -10.45 19.58
CA GLN A 54 14.04 -10.43 18.69
C GLN A 54 13.97 -9.31 17.64
N TYR A 55 12.77 -8.84 17.37
CA TYR A 55 12.49 -7.70 16.47
C TYR A 55 12.21 -6.41 17.24
N GLU A 56 12.68 -6.30 18.50
CA GLU A 56 12.48 -5.12 19.36
C GLU A 56 11.02 -4.72 19.60
N LEU A 57 10.09 -5.66 19.43
CA LEU A 57 8.69 -5.50 19.82
C LEU A 57 8.51 -6.15 21.18
N ILE A 58 8.67 -5.36 22.22
CA ILE A 58 8.62 -5.81 23.62
C ILE A 58 7.26 -5.44 24.19
N ALA A 59 6.55 -6.43 24.73
CA ALA A 59 5.24 -6.22 25.31
C ALA A 59 5.32 -5.39 26.61
N GLU A 60 4.26 -4.64 26.93
CA GLU A 60 4.19 -3.83 28.16
C GLU A 60 4.36 -4.67 29.43
N ASP A 61 3.83 -5.89 29.46
CA ASP A 61 4.00 -6.83 30.59
C ASP A 61 5.47 -7.29 30.80
N LEU A 62 6.32 -7.06 29.79
CA LEU A 62 7.77 -7.29 29.83
C LEU A 62 8.58 -5.98 29.88
N SER A 63 7.94 -4.89 30.32
CA SER A 63 8.54 -3.54 30.43
C SER A 63 8.92 -2.92 29.07
N GLY A 64 8.21 -3.27 28.02
CA GLY A 64 8.32 -2.67 26.69
C GLY A 64 7.25 -1.62 26.42
N ASP A 65 7.29 -1.04 25.23
CA ASP A 65 6.42 0.05 24.79
C ASP A 65 5.35 -0.42 23.77
N THR A 66 5.33 -1.71 23.44
CA THR A 66 4.43 -2.24 22.41
C THR A 66 3.16 -2.81 23.04
N LEU A 67 2.01 -2.34 22.56
CA LEU A 67 0.69 -2.86 22.96
C LEU A 67 0.43 -4.23 22.35
N PHE A 68 0.14 -5.22 23.19
CA PHE A 68 -0.24 -6.57 22.77
C PHE A 68 -1.68 -6.87 23.17
N VAL A 69 -2.48 -7.32 22.20
CA VAL A 69 -3.87 -7.69 22.43
C VAL A 69 -4.12 -9.10 21.91
N GLU A 70 -4.59 -9.98 22.79
CA GLU A 70 -5.02 -11.34 22.44
C GLU A 70 -6.46 -11.29 21.93
N VAL A 71 -6.71 -11.70 20.69
CA VAL A 71 -8.02 -11.61 20.05
C VAL A 71 -8.44 -12.94 19.43
N SER A 72 -9.73 -13.10 19.25
CA SER A 72 -10.30 -14.11 18.35
C SER A 72 -11.30 -13.44 17.41
N ALA A 73 -10.96 -13.35 16.14
CA ALA A 73 -11.85 -12.82 15.13
C ALA A 73 -13.11 -13.67 14.97
N THR A 74 -12.98 -15.00 15.04
CA THR A 74 -14.09 -15.94 14.89
C THR A 74 -15.08 -15.83 16.06
N LYS A 75 -14.57 -15.81 17.30
CA LYS A 75 -15.40 -15.70 18.52
C LYS A 75 -15.70 -14.26 18.91
N LYS A 76 -15.17 -13.27 18.19
CA LYS A 76 -15.27 -11.84 18.48
C LYS A 76 -14.79 -11.46 19.88
N THR A 77 -13.81 -12.20 20.42
CA THR A 77 -13.27 -11.96 21.76
C THR A 77 -12.22 -10.85 21.70
N ASN A 78 -12.27 -9.92 22.66
CA ASN A 78 -11.33 -8.79 22.84
C ASN A 78 -11.18 -7.86 21.63
N LEU A 79 -12.13 -7.82 20.69
CA LEU A 79 -12.10 -6.88 19.58
C LEU A 79 -12.30 -5.43 20.06
N GLU A 80 -13.15 -5.24 21.07
CA GLU A 80 -13.34 -3.91 21.68
C GLU A 80 -12.05 -3.43 22.36
N LYS A 81 -11.34 -4.30 23.08
CA LYS A 81 -10.03 -3.97 23.65
C LYS A 81 -9.01 -3.56 22.59
N LEU A 82 -9.02 -4.22 21.43
CA LEU A 82 -8.16 -3.82 20.31
C LEU A 82 -8.51 -2.41 19.81
N LYS A 83 -9.80 -2.08 19.70
CA LYS A 83 -10.25 -0.73 19.33
C LYS A 83 -9.82 0.32 20.37
N GLU A 84 -9.97 -0.01 21.66
CA GLU A 84 -9.52 0.87 22.75
C GLU A 84 -8.00 1.14 22.67
N CYS A 85 -7.19 0.11 22.37
CA CYS A 85 -5.75 0.29 22.18
C CYS A 85 -5.42 1.19 20.98
N ILE A 86 -6.15 1.06 19.86
CA ILE A 86 -5.98 1.91 18.69
C ILE A 86 -6.35 3.37 19.04
N LEU A 87 -7.46 3.57 19.73
CA LEU A 87 -7.89 4.91 20.16
C LEU A 87 -6.86 5.54 21.11
N LEU A 88 -6.43 4.81 22.12
CA LEU A 88 -5.40 5.28 23.06
C LEU A 88 -4.12 5.69 22.32
N GLN A 89 -3.65 4.86 21.39
CA GLN A 89 -2.45 5.16 20.59
C GLN A 89 -2.66 6.40 19.71
N SER A 90 -3.86 6.59 19.16
CA SER A 90 -4.18 7.75 18.33
C SER A 90 -4.24 9.04 19.15
N GLU A 91 -4.71 8.98 20.40
CA GLU A 91 -4.70 10.11 21.33
C GLU A 91 -3.28 10.51 21.72
N ILE A 92 -2.42 9.54 22.03
CA ILE A 92 -1.00 9.77 22.35
C ILE A 92 -0.27 10.46 21.18
N LEU A 93 -0.60 10.09 19.95
CA LEU A 93 0.01 10.68 18.75
C LEU A 93 -0.56 12.06 18.39
N ASP A 94 -1.65 12.48 19.02
CA ASP A 94 -2.37 13.75 18.72
C ASP A 94 -2.61 13.95 17.21
N LEU A 95 -3.13 12.91 16.55
CA LEU A 95 -3.33 12.88 15.10
C LEU A 95 -4.34 13.95 14.68
N LYS A 96 -3.89 14.87 13.82
CA LYS A 96 -4.69 15.98 13.31
C LYS A 96 -4.59 16.06 11.79
N ALA A 97 -5.70 16.38 11.13
CA ALA A 97 -5.73 16.68 9.73
C ALA A 97 -6.55 17.94 9.45
N SER A 98 -6.09 18.77 8.51
CA SER A 98 -6.87 19.92 8.09
C SER A 98 -8.00 19.46 7.16
N SER A 99 -9.22 19.86 7.47
CA SER A 99 -10.40 19.65 6.60
C SER A 99 -10.63 20.83 5.65
N THR A 100 -9.77 21.84 5.67
CA THR A 100 -9.88 23.04 4.84
C THR A 100 -8.74 23.10 3.83
N GLY A 101 -9.00 23.71 2.68
CA GLY A 101 -8.02 23.83 1.58
C GLY A 101 -8.15 22.75 0.52
N THR A 102 -7.18 22.72 -0.38
CA THR A 102 -7.11 21.75 -1.50
C THR A 102 -6.85 20.35 -0.97
N ALA A 103 -7.58 19.37 -1.49
CA ALA A 103 -7.42 18.01 -1.05
C ALA A 103 -6.08 17.41 -1.50
N GLN A 104 -5.48 16.68 -0.58
CA GLN A 104 -4.30 15.85 -0.80
C GLN A 104 -4.59 14.43 -0.33
N GLY A 105 -3.94 13.47 -0.94
CA GLY A 105 -4.14 12.07 -0.60
C GLY A 105 -3.10 11.16 -1.23
N VAL A 106 -3.31 9.87 -1.07
CA VAL A 106 -2.45 8.81 -1.62
C VAL A 106 -3.31 7.76 -2.29
N VAL A 107 -2.88 7.28 -3.44
CA VAL A 107 -3.53 6.15 -4.12
C VAL A 107 -3.24 4.86 -3.38
N ILE A 108 -4.28 4.16 -2.96
CA ILE A 108 -4.17 2.82 -2.37
C ILE A 108 -4.12 1.77 -3.48
N GLU A 109 -5.01 1.90 -4.47
CA GLU A 109 -5.19 0.92 -5.52
C GLU A 109 -5.73 1.58 -6.79
N SER A 110 -5.42 1.00 -7.95
CA SER A 110 -5.97 1.43 -9.22
C SER A 110 -6.34 0.22 -10.07
N LYS A 111 -7.51 0.28 -10.70
CA LYS A 111 -8.04 -0.77 -11.59
C LYS A 111 -8.68 -0.16 -12.82
N ILE A 112 -8.85 -0.98 -13.86
CA ILE A 112 -9.63 -0.59 -15.05
C ILE A 112 -10.94 -1.36 -15.00
N ASP A 113 -12.04 -0.62 -14.80
CA ASP A 113 -13.39 -1.18 -14.84
C ASP A 113 -13.96 -1.11 -16.27
N LYS A 114 -14.62 -2.19 -16.72
CA LYS A 114 -15.16 -2.30 -18.08
C LYS A 114 -16.22 -1.25 -18.42
N GLY A 115 -16.94 -0.75 -17.42
CA GLY A 115 -18.03 0.24 -17.62
C GLY A 115 -17.65 1.66 -17.22
N LYS A 116 -16.76 1.79 -16.24
CA LYS A 116 -16.39 3.07 -15.62
C LYS A 116 -15.05 3.62 -16.11
N GLY A 117 -14.22 2.79 -16.78
CA GLY A 117 -12.88 3.14 -17.18
C GLY A 117 -11.88 3.04 -16.03
N PRO A 118 -10.79 3.86 -16.02
CA PRO A 118 -9.84 3.89 -14.92
C PRO A 118 -10.51 4.36 -13.63
N VAL A 119 -10.37 3.57 -12.56
CA VAL A 119 -10.90 3.83 -11.22
C VAL A 119 -9.75 3.68 -10.24
N SER A 120 -9.58 4.65 -9.35
CA SER A 120 -8.58 4.56 -8.28
C SER A 120 -9.21 4.79 -6.93
N THR A 121 -8.80 4.00 -5.95
CA THR A 121 -9.12 4.22 -4.54
C THR A 121 -8.05 5.14 -3.95
N VAL A 122 -8.46 6.29 -3.48
CA VAL A 122 -7.59 7.30 -2.88
C VAL A 122 -7.95 7.47 -1.40
N LEU A 123 -6.95 7.50 -0.54
CA LEU A 123 -7.10 7.90 0.86
C LEU A 123 -6.80 9.39 0.97
N ILE A 124 -7.77 10.18 1.38
CA ILE A 124 -7.58 11.61 1.60
C ILE A 124 -6.81 11.81 2.91
N THR A 125 -5.73 12.56 2.86
CA THR A 125 -4.87 12.86 4.02
C THR A 125 -5.10 14.26 4.57
N SER A 126 -5.46 15.22 3.71
CA SER A 126 -5.77 16.60 4.13
C SER A 126 -6.66 17.30 3.10
N GLY A 127 -7.30 18.40 3.51
CA GLY A 127 -8.17 19.20 2.68
C GLY A 127 -9.56 18.59 2.46
N LEU A 128 -10.35 19.21 1.61
CA LEU A 128 -11.69 18.79 1.23
C LEU A 128 -11.73 18.49 -0.26
N LEU A 129 -12.03 17.24 -0.62
CA LEU A 129 -12.19 16.81 -2.00
C LEU A 129 -13.64 16.98 -2.42
N LYS A 130 -13.86 17.62 -3.59
CA LYS A 130 -15.19 17.85 -4.14
C LYS A 130 -15.35 17.23 -5.52
N LYS A 131 -16.57 16.93 -5.87
CA LYS A 131 -16.94 16.55 -7.22
C LYS A 131 -16.64 17.70 -8.19
N ALA A 132 -16.18 17.35 -9.38
CA ALA A 132 -15.73 18.25 -10.44
C ALA A 132 -14.38 18.95 -10.20
N ASP A 133 -13.66 18.67 -9.11
CA ASP A 133 -12.29 19.11 -8.92
C ASP A 133 -11.35 18.52 -9.97
N TYR A 134 -10.36 19.31 -10.40
CA TYR A 134 -9.24 18.83 -11.19
C TYR A 134 -8.14 18.29 -10.29
N PHE A 135 -7.51 17.23 -10.69
CA PHE A 135 -6.46 16.60 -9.88
C PHE A 135 -5.32 16.03 -10.71
N VAL A 136 -4.19 15.91 -10.07
CA VAL A 136 -3.04 15.14 -10.54
C VAL A 136 -2.81 13.96 -9.61
N CYS A 137 -2.40 12.84 -10.18
CA CYS A 137 -2.13 11.63 -9.44
C CYS A 137 -0.92 10.91 -10.07
N GLY A 138 0.25 11.09 -9.46
CA GLY A 138 1.50 10.63 -10.08
C GLY A 138 1.67 11.17 -11.50
N ASN A 139 1.70 10.28 -12.48
CA ASN A 139 1.89 10.60 -13.91
C ASN A 139 0.58 10.84 -14.67
N THR A 140 -0.56 10.77 -14.02
CA THR A 140 -1.88 10.94 -14.63
C THR A 140 -2.62 12.12 -14.00
N PHE A 141 -3.59 12.62 -14.72
CA PHE A 141 -4.46 13.70 -14.25
C PHE A 141 -5.89 13.42 -14.68
N GLY A 142 -6.82 14.22 -14.18
CA GLY A 142 -8.20 14.09 -14.56
C GLY A 142 -9.10 15.11 -13.88
N LYS A 143 -10.40 14.93 -14.11
CA LYS A 143 -11.47 15.66 -13.45
C LYS A 143 -12.39 14.67 -12.75
N ILE A 144 -12.72 14.91 -11.50
CA ILE A 144 -13.60 14.04 -10.72
C ILE A 144 -15.00 14.03 -11.33
N ARG A 145 -15.39 12.89 -11.92
CA ARG A 145 -16.73 12.68 -12.46
C ARG A 145 -17.69 12.18 -11.39
N ALA A 146 -17.23 11.26 -10.57
CA ALA A 146 -17.97 10.71 -9.44
C ALA A 146 -17.01 10.23 -8.37
N MET A 147 -17.47 10.23 -7.13
CA MET A 147 -16.80 9.66 -5.97
C MET A 147 -17.73 8.64 -5.33
N ILE A 148 -17.19 7.49 -4.96
CA ILE A 148 -17.93 6.41 -4.33
C ILE A 148 -17.28 6.11 -2.99
N SER A 149 -18.07 6.13 -1.92
CA SER A 149 -17.60 5.79 -0.59
C SER A 149 -17.30 4.30 -0.45
N TYR A 150 -16.64 3.89 0.63
CA TYR A 150 -16.41 2.49 0.97
C TYR A 150 -17.70 1.66 1.15
N GLU A 151 -18.84 2.33 1.36
CA GLU A 151 -20.18 1.69 1.41
C GLU A 151 -20.81 1.50 0.01
N GLY A 152 -20.16 1.94 -1.07
CA GLY A 152 -20.71 1.88 -2.43
C GLY A 152 -21.68 3.00 -2.77
N LYS A 153 -21.79 4.04 -1.94
CA LYS A 153 -22.66 5.20 -2.16
C LYS A 153 -21.93 6.32 -2.89
N ASN A 154 -22.62 6.99 -3.83
CA ASN A 154 -22.08 8.21 -4.42
C ASN A 154 -22.06 9.33 -3.37
N ILE A 155 -20.94 10.04 -3.31
CA ILE A 155 -20.73 11.19 -2.43
C ILE A 155 -20.24 12.38 -3.25
N ASP A 156 -20.56 13.58 -2.82
CA ASP A 156 -20.16 14.82 -3.49
C ASP A 156 -18.93 15.47 -2.83
N GLU A 157 -18.65 15.13 -1.58
CA GLU A 157 -17.50 15.61 -0.81
C GLU A 157 -16.85 14.48 -0.03
N ALA A 158 -15.51 14.53 0.11
CA ALA A 158 -14.74 13.60 0.93
C ALA A 158 -13.77 14.35 1.84
N LEU A 159 -13.78 13.97 3.12
CA LEU A 159 -12.97 14.53 4.19
C LEU A 159 -11.66 13.74 4.39
N PRO A 160 -10.69 14.28 5.13
CA PRO A 160 -9.50 13.53 5.53
C PRO A 160 -9.86 12.22 6.23
N SER A 161 -9.00 11.21 6.07
CA SER A 161 -9.15 9.82 6.53
C SER A 161 -10.24 9.01 5.82
N MET A 162 -10.91 9.56 4.81
CA MET A 162 -11.90 8.83 4.02
C MET A 162 -11.25 8.15 2.80
N PRO A 163 -11.34 6.82 2.66
CA PRO A 163 -11.04 6.13 1.42
C PRO A 163 -12.19 6.33 0.43
N VAL A 164 -11.89 6.78 -0.77
CA VAL A 164 -12.88 7.04 -1.83
C VAL A 164 -12.43 6.46 -3.16
N GLU A 165 -13.34 5.79 -3.86
CA GLU A 165 -13.12 5.45 -5.27
C GLU A 165 -13.41 6.68 -6.13
N ILE A 166 -12.45 7.05 -6.96
CA ILE A 166 -12.51 8.22 -7.85
C ILE A 166 -12.65 7.75 -9.29
N LEU A 167 -13.61 8.35 -10.00
CA LEU A 167 -13.81 8.17 -11.43
C LEU A 167 -13.46 9.48 -12.15
N GLY A 168 -12.86 9.36 -13.33
CA GLY A 168 -12.56 10.53 -14.18
C GLY A 168 -11.08 10.73 -14.48
N MET A 169 -10.25 9.74 -14.20
CA MET A 169 -8.84 9.71 -14.58
C MET A 169 -8.68 9.41 -16.07
N ASN A 170 -7.60 9.92 -16.65
CA ASN A 170 -7.27 9.64 -18.06
C ASN A 170 -6.58 8.28 -18.24
N SER A 171 -5.84 7.82 -17.22
CA SER A 171 -5.18 6.51 -17.18
C SER A 171 -5.10 6.00 -15.73
N SER A 172 -4.74 4.73 -15.53
CA SER A 172 -4.52 4.19 -14.18
C SER A 172 -3.34 4.86 -13.50
N ALA A 173 -3.48 5.15 -12.21
CA ALA A 173 -2.40 5.66 -11.36
C ALA A 173 -1.64 4.51 -10.69
N PHE A 174 -0.43 4.76 -10.21
CA PHE A 174 0.34 3.79 -9.43
C PHE A 174 -0.12 3.79 -7.97
N ALA A 175 -0.16 2.62 -7.35
CA ALA A 175 -0.34 2.51 -5.90
C ALA A 175 0.82 3.25 -5.18
N GLY A 176 0.47 4.02 -4.14
CA GLY A 176 1.42 4.91 -3.47
C GLY A 176 1.66 6.24 -4.17
N ALA A 177 1.07 6.50 -5.34
CA ALA A 177 1.18 7.81 -5.99
C ALA A 177 0.50 8.90 -5.16
N GLU A 178 1.13 10.07 -5.09
CA GLU A 178 0.54 11.25 -4.47
C GLU A 178 -0.64 11.74 -5.31
N PHE A 179 -1.72 12.08 -4.62
CA PHE A 179 -2.92 12.68 -5.17
C PHE A 179 -3.01 14.12 -4.69
N LEU A 180 -3.18 15.06 -5.62
CA LEU A 180 -3.27 16.49 -5.35
C LEU A 180 -4.35 17.14 -6.20
N VAL A 181 -5.26 17.87 -5.56
CA VAL A 181 -6.24 18.73 -6.26
C VAL A 181 -5.56 20.00 -6.76
N THR A 182 -5.90 20.41 -7.97
CA THR A 182 -5.35 21.58 -8.65
C THR A 182 -6.45 22.56 -8.99
N GLU A 183 -6.09 23.83 -9.19
CA GLU A 183 -7.07 24.88 -9.51
C GLU A 183 -7.71 24.74 -10.89
N ASN A 184 -6.97 24.19 -11.85
CA ASN A 184 -7.44 24.03 -13.23
C ASN A 184 -6.76 22.83 -13.92
N GLU A 185 -7.30 22.48 -15.10
CA GLU A 185 -6.83 21.35 -15.89
C GLU A 185 -5.40 21.53 -16.39
N ASP A 186 -5.03 22.74 -16.78
CA ASP A 186 -3.71 23.03 -17.35
C ASP A 186 -2.61 22.78 -16.32
N LYS A 187 -2.81 23.22 -15.06
CA LYS A 187 -1.89 22.93 -13.95
C LYS A 187 -1.80 21.42 -13.65
N ALA A 188 -2.94 20.71 -13.70
CA ALA A 188 -2.94 19.27 -13.50
C ALA A 188 -2.11 18.54 -14.58
N LYS A 189 -2.28 18.95 -15.83
CA LYS A 189 -1.54 18.39 -16.97
C LYS A 189 -0.05 18.67 -16.88
N GLU A 190 0.34 19.91 -16.60
CA GLU A 190 1.74 20.33 -16.45
C GLU A 190 2.44 19.52 -15.35
N LEU A 191 1.82 19.38 -14.18
CA LEU A 191 2.37 18.57 -13.08
C LEU A 191 2.49 17.08 -13.46
N ALA A 192 1.50 16.53 -14.15
CA ALA A 192 1.55 15.13 -14.58
C ALA A 192 2.69 14.89 -15.61
N GLU A 193 2.91 15.82 -16.55
CA GLU A 193 4.02 15.77 -17.51
C GLU A 193 5.37 15.92 -16.82
N PHE A 194 5.47 16.81 -15.85
CA PHE A 194 6.68 16.98 -15.03
C PHE A 194 7.03 15.68 -14.28
N ASN A 195 6.06 15.07 -13.59
CA ASN A 195 6.25 13.80 -12.89
C ASN A 195 6.67 12.66 -13.84
N LYS A 196 6.11 12.64 -15.05
CA LYS A 196 6.46 11.66 -16.07
C LYS A 196 7.91 11.82 -16.56
N SER A 197 8.37 13.05 -16.74
CA SER A 197 9.76 13.34 -17.14
C SER A 197 10.76 13.01 -16.04
N GLY A 198 10.44 13.31 -14.77
CA GLY A 198 11.27 12.98 -13.62
C GLY A 198 11.45 11.47 -13.42
N SER A 199 10.38 10.69 -13.55
CA SER A 199 10.44 9.22 -13.42
C SER A 199 11.22 8.55 -14.55
N SER A 200 11.25 9.14 -15.76
CA SER A 200 12.05 8.63 -16.88
C SER A 200 13.54 8.89 -16.71
N SER A 201 13.92 9.95 -16.01
CA SER A 201 15.33 10.27 -15.73
C SER A 201 15.95 9.29 -14.72
N LEU A 202 15.22 8.91 -13.69
CA LEU A 202 15.67 7.93 -12.70
C LEU A 202 15.78 6.51 -13.30
N LYS A 203 14.90 6.13 -14.22
CA LYS A 203 15.00 4.85 -14.93
C LYS A 203 16.17 4.81 -15.93
N LYS A 204 16.57 5.95 -16.52
CA LYS A 204 17.72 6.01 -17.44
C LYS A 204 19.07 5.94 -16.75
N VAL A 205 19.17 6.30 -15.47
CA VAL A 205 20.40 6.17 -14.69
C VAL A 205 20.64 4.73 -14.25
N ALA A 206 19.58 3.96 -14.01
CA ALA A 206 19.67 2.56 -13.61
C ALA A 206 19.97 1.57 -14.78
N THR A 207 19.96 2.05 -16.05
CA THR A 207 20.20 1.21 -17.25
C THR A 207 21.47 1.57 -18.02
N LYS A 208 22.38 2.37 -17.46
CA LYS A 208 23.70 2.64 -18.04
C LYS A 208 24.84 2.11 -17.16
N ASP A 209 24.80 0.83 -16.84
CA ASP A 209 26.04 0.10 -16.60
C ASP A 209 26.59 -0.36 -17.94
N THR A 210 27.34 0.53 -18.57
CA THR A 210 28.15 0.28 -19.79
C THR A 210 29.43 -0.49 -19.46
N THR A 211 29.41 -1.41 -18.51
CA THR A 211 30.58 -2.21 -18.13
C THR A 211 30.46 -3.70 -18.42
N THR A 212 29.50 -4.13 -19.23
CA THR A 212 29.39 -5.57 -19.59
C THR A 212 29.52 -5.82 -21.10
N LEU A 213 30.54 -5.23 -21.75
CA LEU A 213 30.92 -5.64 -23.10
C LEU A 213 31.82 -6.87 -23.14
N PHE A 214 32.21 -7.42 -21.98
CA PHE A 214 33.13 -8.57 -21.89
C PHE A 214 32.79 -9.62 -20.81
N GLU A 215 31.56 -9.66 -20.31
CA GLU A 215 31.17 -10.79 -19.46
C GLU A 215 30.42 -11.85 -20.27
N ASN A 216 30.90 -13.07 -20.13
CA ASN A 216 30.46 -14.32 -20.71
C ASN A 216 28.93 -14.35 -20.91
N LYS A 217 28.48 -14.65 -22.12
CA LYS A 217 27.13 -15.14 -22.39
C LYS A 217 26.87 -16.32 -21.45
N ASP A 218 26.26 -16.07 -20.32
CA ASP A 218 25.55 -17.12 -19.62
C ASP A 218 24.53 -17.67 -20.61
N ASN A 219 24.73 -18.93 -21.04
CA ASN A 219 23.84 -19.67 -21.95
C ASN A 219 22.51 -20.00 -21.22
N LYS A 220 21.89 -19.03 -20.58
CA LYS A 220 20.57 -19.19 -19.97
C LYS A 220 19.52 -18.92 -21.03
N GLU A 221 18.60 -19.85 -21.19
CA GLU A 221 17.44 -19.64 -22.06
C GLU A 221 16.55 -18.54 -21.46
N GLU A 222 16.14 -17.58 -22.29
CA GLU A 222 15.22 -16.49 -21.85
C GLU A 222 13.77 -16.96 -21.99
N LEU A 223 13.07 -17.02 -20.85
CA LEU A 223 11.62 -17.25 -20.82
C LEU A 223 10.90 -15.91 -20.85
N ASN A 224 10.31 -15.58 -21.97
CA ASN A 224 9.56 -14.34 -22.15
C ASN A 224 8.15 -14.45 -21.55
N ILE A 225 7.82 -13.56 -20.60
CA ILE A 225 6.57 -13.60 -19.83
C ILE A 225 5.79 -12.30 -20.06
N ILE A 226 4.49 -12.44 -20.29
CA ILE A 226 3.53 -11.32 -20.28
C ILE A 226 2.62 -11.50 -19.08
N ILE A 227 2.53 -10.46 -18.24
CA ILE A 227 1.67 -10.43 -17.05
C ILE A 227 0.48 -9.52 -17.33
N LYS A 228 -0.72 -10.04 -17.14
CA LYS A 228 -1.94 -9.24 -17.08
C LYS A 228 -2.67 -9.53 -15.78
N SER A 229 -3.05 -8.47 -15.07
CA SER A 229 -3.78 -8.55 -13.80
C SER A 229 -4.96 -7.59 -13.79
N ASP A 230 -5.89 -7.81 -12.91
CA ASP A 230 -7.07 -6.97 -12.67
C ASP A 230 -6.72 -5.65 -11.97
N VAL A 231 -5.71 -5.69 -11.08
CA VAL A 231 -5.22 -4.54 -10.30
C VAL A 231 -3.71 -4.41 -10.41
N GLN A 232 -3.22 -3.19 -10.23
CA GLN A 232 -1.80 -2.91 -10.36
C GLN A 232 -0.94 -3.60 -9.31
N GLY A 233 -1.39 -3.63 -8.05
CA GLY A 233 -0.67 -4.29 -6.97
C GLY A 233 -0.39 -5.77 -7.25
N SER A 234 -1.34 -6.50 -7.82
CA SER A 234 -1.17 -7.89 -8.25
C SER A 234 -0.10 -8.04 -9.33
N SER A 235 -0.08 -7.12 -10.31
CA SER A 235 0.94 -7.11 -11.38
C SER A 235 2.34 -6.91 -10.81
N GLU A 236 2.52 -5.98 -9.89
CA GLU A 236 3.81 -5.70 -9.25
C GLU A 236 4.27 -6.84 -8.33
N ALA A 237 3.35 -7.44 -7.58
CA ALA A 237 3.64 -8.60 -6.73
C ALA A 237 4.13 -9.79 -7.57
N LEU A 238 3.44 -10.11 -8.67
CA LEU A 238 3.84 -11.16 -9.60
C LEU A 238 5.22 -10.88 -10.25
N LYS A 239 5.44 -9.64 -10.67
CA LYS A 239 6.73 -9.22 -11.23
C LYS A 239 7.86 -9.40 -10.22
N THR A 240 7.64 -8.99 -8.97
CA THR A 240 8.62 -9.14 -7.90
C THR A 240 8.88 -10.61 -7.57
N ALA A 241 7.83 -11.43 -7.51
CA ALA A 241 7.94 -12.86 -7.24
C ALA A 241 8.71 -13.59 -8.35
N ILE A 242 8.40 -13.29 -9.62
CA ILE A 242 9.09 -13.89 -10.78
C ILE A 242 10.58 -13.50 -10.81
N ASN A 243 10.89 -12.23 -10.54
CA ASN A 243 12.28 -11.74 -10.51
C ASN A 243 13.12 -12.33 -9.36
N LYS A 244 12.47 -12.84 -8.30
CA LYS A 244 13.14 -13.54 -7.19
C LYS A 244 13.43 -15.01 -7.48
N ILE A 245 12.88 -15.57 -8.57
CA ILE A 245 13.13 -16.96 -8.95
C ILE A 245 14.48 -17.04 -9.65
N GLU A 246 15.45 -17.66 -9.00
CA GLU A 246 16.75 -17.97 -9.59
C GLU A 246 16.76 -19.41 -10.12
N HIS A 247 17.06 -19.57 -11.41
CA HIS A 247 17.25 -20.88 -12.04
C HIS A 247 18.59 -20.91 -12.77
N PRO A 248 19.35 -22.03 -12.73
CA PRO A 248 20.66 -22.11 -13.34
C PRO A 248 20.63 -22.02 -14.86
N GLU A 249 19.59 -22.52 -15.51
CA GLU A 249 19.49 -22.66 -16.98
C GLU A 249 18.53 -21.68 -17.64
N VAL A 250 17.60 -21.07 -16.86
CA VAL A 250 16.53 -20.22 -17.41
C VAL A 250 16.50 -18.89 -16.70
N LYS A 251 16.37 -17.80 -17.48
CA LYS A 251 16.15 -16.44 -16.95
C LYS A 251 14.77 -15.96 -17.35
N ALA A 252 13.95 -15.57 -16.37
CA ALA A 252 12.67 -14.94 -16.64
C ALA A 252 12.87 -13.52 -17.16
N ASN A 253 12.27 -13.20 -18.31
CA ASN A 253 12.27 -11.88 -18.92
C ASN A 253 10.82 -11.38 -19.03
N ILE A 254 10.43 -10.39 -18.24
CA ILE A 254 9.07 -9.84 -18.26
C ILE A 254 9.00 -8.76 -19.34
N ILE A 255 8.40 -9.10 -20.48
CA ILE A 255 8.23 -8.18 -21.61
C ILE A 255 7.19 -7.12 -21.32
N LEU A 256 6.06 -7.52 -20.72
CA LEU A 256 4.94 -6.64 -20.44
C LEU A 256 4.30 -7.03 -19.11
N ALA A 257 4.04 -6.03 -18.28
CA ALA A 257 3.23 -6.17 -17.08
C ALA A 257 2.22 -5.01 -17.06
N ASP A 258 0.94 -5.32 -17.26
CA ASP A 258 -0.11 -4.32 -17.44
C ASP A 258 -1.41 -4.74 -16.75
N ILE A 259 -2.31 -3.76 -16.60
CA ILE A 259 -3.62 -3.92 -15.99
C ILE A 259 -4.65 -4.09 -17.11
N GLY A 260 -5.52 -5.05 -16.96
CA GLY A 260 -6.63 -5.28 -17.88
C GLY A 260 -7.18 -6.69 -17.80
N MET A 261 -8.39 -6.84 -18.24
CA MET A 261 -9.04 -8.15 -18.39
C MET A 261 -8.92 -8.66 -19.81
#